data_287a43094c90712cd1fe3d8fdb282196
#
_entry.id   287a43094c90712cd1fe3d8fdb282196
#
_cell.length_a   1.000
_cell.length_b   1.000
_cell.length_c   1.000
_cell.angle_alpha   90.00
_cell.angle_beta   90.00
_cell.angle_gamma   90.00
#
_symmetry.space_group_name_H-M   'P 1'
#
loop_
_entity.id
_entity.type
_entity.pdbx_description
1 polymer ?
#
loop_
_entity_poly.entity_id
_entity_poly.type
_entity_poly.pdbx_seq_one_letter_code
_entity_poly.pdbx_strand_id
1 'polypeptide(L)'
;MCKRGDIYSVDFGNNHDSHKQSGIRPAIVVSNNKANANSPVITVVPLSSRVWKRRYLPTHVFIPFKKESGLDRPSIALAEQVEALDKKCLGEKIGEISDETVMEKLTIALQIQIGAYSEYN
;
A
#
# COMPACT_ATOMS: atom_id res chain seq x y z
N MET A 1 -6.94 -14.53 7.17
CA MET A 1 -7.77 -13.40 6.71
C MET A 1 -6.97 -12.12 6.80
N CYS A 2 -6.99 -11.31 5.74
CA CYS A 2 -6.24 -10.06 5.72
C CYS A 2 -6.94 -8.98 6.53
N LYS A 3 -6.16 -8.08 7.10
CA LYS A 3 -6.63 -6.95 7.90
C LYS A 3 -5.98 -5.66 7.39
N ARG A 4 -6.67 -4.55 7.58
CA ARG A 4 -6.11 -3.24 7.29
C ARG A 4 -4.78 -3.07 8.02
N GLY A 5 -3.75 -2.68 7.29
CA GLY A 5 -2.39 -2.54 7.80
C GLY A 5 -1.50 -3.75 7.55
N ASP A 6 -2.06 -4.88 7.15
CA ASP A 6 -1.25 -6.04 6.77
C ASP A 6 -0.47 -5.76 5.49
N ILE A 7 0.75 -6.27 5.43
CA ILE A 7 1.58 -6.21 4.23
C ILE A 7 1.62 -7.61 3.63
N TYR A 8 1.25 -7.69 2.36
CA TYR A 8 1.26 -8.95 1.60
C TYR A 8 2.15 -8.80 0.38
N SER A 9 2.70 -9.92 -0.07
CA SER A 9 3.20 -10.05 -1.43
C SER A 9 1.98 -10.07 -2.35
N VAL A 10 1.94 -9.20 -3.35
CA VAL A 10 0.78 -9.03 -4.22
C VAL A 10 1.22 -9.12 -5.68
N ASP A 11 0.46 -9.88 -6.47
CA ASP A 11 0.67 -9.96 -7.91
C ASP A 11 -0.14 -8.85 -8.59
N PHE A 12 0.55 -7.85 -9.10
CA PHE A 12 -0.07 -6.73 -9.82
C PHE A 12 -0.23 -6.98 -11.32
N GLY A 13 0.19 -8.15 -11.79
CA GLY A 13 0.09 -8.49 -13.20
C GLY A 13 1.15 -7.84 -14.05
N ASN A 14 0.92 -7.85 -15.36
CA ASN A 14 1.86 -7.30 -16.34
C ASN A 14 1.38 -5.92 -16.81
N ASN A 15 2.12 -4.88 -16.44
CA ASN A 15 1.79 -3.49 -16.78
C ASN A 15 2.94 -2.84 -17.56
N HIS A 16 3.54 -3.56 -18.52
CA HIS A 16 4.73 -3.10 -19.24
C HIS A 16 4.52 -1.75 -19.95
N ASP A 17 3.34 -1.50 -20.46
CA ASP A 17 3.03 -0.24 -21.18
C ASP A 17 2.40 0.80 -20.25
N SER A 18 2.58 0.65 -18.95
CA SER A 18 1.96 1.51 -17.95
C SER A 18 2.99 1.96 -16.92
N HIS A 19 2.73 3.11 -16.30
CA HIS A 19 3.52 3.58 -15.15
C HIS A 19 3.08 2.95 -13.84
N LYS A 20 2.08 2.07 -13.87
CA LYS A 20 1.67 1.31 -12.70
C LYS A 20 2.72 0.29 -12.30
N GLN A 21 2.73 -0.08 -11.02
CA GLN A 21 3.54 -1.19 -10.55
C GLN A 21 3.13 -2.47 -11.27
N SER A 22 4.10 -3.32 -11.55
CA SER A 22 3.83 -4.62 -12.17
C SER A 22 4.64 -5.71 -11.50
N GLY A 23 4.25 -6.96 -11.73
CA GLY A 23 4.88 -8.11 -11.11
C GLY A 23 4.47 -8.28 -9.65
N ILE A 24 5.25 -9.08 -8.94
CA ILE A 24 4.98 -9.39 -7.53
C ILE A 24 5.71 -8.38 -6.66
N ARG A 25 4.97 -7.66 -5.82
CA ARG A 25 5.51 -6.59 -4.99
C ARG A 25 4.81 -6.55 -3.64
N PRO A 26 5.48 -6.04 -2.59
CA PRO A 26 4.82 -5.83 -1.32
C PRO A 26 3.76 -4.72 -1.44
N ALA A 27 2.66 -4.89 -0.75
CA ALA A 27 1.60 -3.90 -0.69
C ALA A 27 0.90 -3.94 0.66
N ILE A 28 0.36 -2.79 1.07
CA ILE A 28 -0.38 -2.64 2.33
C ILE A 28 -1.87 -2.74 2.03
N VAL A 29 -2.58 -3.56 2.80
CA VAL A 29 -4.05 -3.62 2.75
C VAL A 29 -4.60 -2.37 3.43
N VAL A 30 -5.39 -1.59 2.69
CA VAL A 30 -5.96 -0.33 3.19
C VAL A 30 -7.47 -0.34 3.28
N SER A 31 -8.13 -1.34 2.70
CA SER A 31 -9.58 -1.49 2.82
C SER A 31 -9.98 -1.79 4.27
N ASN A 32 -11.21 -1.41 4.62
CA ASN A 32 -11.72 -1.60 5.97
C ASN A 32 -11.89 -3.09 6.30
N ASN A 33 -11.83 -3.41 7.59
CA ASN A 33 -11.80 -4.81 8.01
C ASN A 33 -13.12 -5.54 7.78
N LYS A 34 -14.24 -4.84 7.74
CA LYS A 34 -15.52 -5.46 7.42
C LYS A 34 -15.54 -5.94 5.98
N ALA A 35 -15.04 -5.11 5.05
CA ALA A 35 -14.88 -5.51 3.67
C ALA A 35 -13.84 -6.62 3.53
N ASN A 36 -12.72 -6.49 4.23
CA ASN A 36 -11.66 -7.52 4.19
C ASN A 36 -12.17 -8.90 4.62
N ALA A 37 -13.12 -8.95 5.54
CA ALA A 37 -13.70 -10.20 6.00
C ALA A 37 -14.75 -10.77 5.04
N ASN A 38 -15.47 -9.93 4.32
CA ASN A 38 -16.69 -10.36 3.62
C ASN A 38 -16.65 -10.20 2.11
N SER A 39 -15.76 -9.36 1.57
CA SER A 39 -15.68 -9.12 0.14
C SER A 39 -14.62 -9.99 -0.52
N PRO A 40 -14.83 -10.47 -1.75
CA PRO A 40 -13.77 -11.12 -2.52
C PRO A 40 -12.73 -10.13 -3.05
N VAL A 41 -12.99 -8.84 -2.92
CA VAL A 41 -12.12 -7.76 -3.41
C VAL A 41 -11.61 -6.96 -2.23
N ILE A 42 -10.32 -6.64 -2.25
CA ILE A 42 -9.68 -5.80 -1.24
C ILE A 42 -8.99 -4.63 -1.94
N THR A 43 -8.61 -3.63 -1.17
CA THR A 43 -7.88 -2.46 -1.68
C THR A 43 -6.48 -2.43 -1.07
N VAL A 44 -5.48 -2.24 -1.94
CA VAL A 44 -4.08 -2.24 -1.53
C VAL A 44 -3.36 -1.00 -2.06
N VAL A 45 -2.28 -0.63 -1.37
CA VAL A 45 -1.33 0.41 -1.80
C VAL A 45 0.02 -0.25 -1.98
N PRO A 46 0.61 -0.21 -3.18
CA PRO A 46 1.91 -0.82 -3.41
C PRO A 46 3.03 -0.07 -2.70
N LEU A 47 4.08 -0.82 -2.33
CA LEU A 47 5.29 -0.29 -1.74
C LEU A 47 6.43 -0.32 -2.75
N SER A 48 7.27 0.70 -2.71
CA SER A 48 8.48 0.76 -3.52
C SER A 48 9.69 0.92 -2.60
N SER A 49 10.72 0.11 -2.81
CA SER A 49 11.99 0.25 -2.09
C SER A 49 12.94 1.24 -2.75
N ARG A 50 12.57 1.82 -3.88
CA ARG A 50 13.40 2.79 -4.61
C ARG A 50 13.21 4.20 -4.07
N VAL A 51 13.34 4.37 -2.76
CA VAL A 51 13.11 5.65 -2.07
C VAL A 51 14.02 6.77 -2.61
N TRP A 52 15.25 6.42 -2.98
CA TRP A 52 16.26 7.38 -3.45
C TRP A 52 16.01 7.87 -4.88
N LYS A 53 15.18 7.14 -5.65
CA LYS A 53 14.82 7.54 -7.03
C LYS A 53 13.47 8.26 -7.09
N ARG A 54 12.71 8.24 -6.01
CA ARG A 54 11.35 8.76 -6.04
C ARG A 54 11.34 10.24 -5.68
N ARG A 55 10.68 11.04 -6.53
CA ARG A 55 10.34 12.40 -6.15
C ARG A 55 9.25 12.30 -5.07
N TYR A 56 9.41 13.05 -3.99
CA TYR A 56 8.40 13.10 -2.95
C TYR A 56 7.12 13.72 -3.47
N LEU A 57 6.00 13.05 -3.26
CA LEU A 57 4.67 13.54 -3.58
C LEU A 57 3.81 13.54 -2.31
N PRO A 58 2.76 14.39 -2.25
CA PRO A 58 1.84 14.37 -1.11
C PRO A 58 1.17 13.01 -0.87
N THR A 59 1.10 12.18 -1.91
CA THR A 59 0.53 10.83 -1.84
C THR A 59 1.54 9.77 -1.45
N HIS A 60 2.80 10.16 -1.21
CA HIS A 60 3.83 9.22 -0.77
C HIS A 60 3.92 9.20 0.76
N VAL A 61 4.02 8.00 1.32
CA VAL A 61 4.20 7.81 2.76
C VAL A 61 5.44 6.96 3.00
N PHE A 62 6.39 7.48 3.76
CA PHE A 62 7.58 6.74 4.13
C PHE A 62 7.22 5.63 5.12
N ILE A 63 7.67 4.42 4.82
CA ILE A 63 7.45 3.24 5.67
C ILE A 63 8.81 2.77 6.16
N PRO A 64 9.16 3.04 7.43
CA PRO A 64 10.43 2.53 7.97
C PRO A 64 10.37 1.01 8.06
N PHE A 65 11.51 0.35 7.82
CA PHE A 65 11.54 -1.08 8.01
C PHE A 65 11.71 -1.40 9.50
N LYS A 66 10.83 -2.27 9.98
CA LYS A 66 10.82 -2.74 11.36
C LYS A 66 10.56 -4.24 11.31
N LYS A 67 10.86 -4.91 12.41
CA LYS A 67 10.65 -6.35 12.48
C LYS A 67 9.21 -6.74 12.14
N GLU A 68 8.24 -5.99 12.67
CA GLU A 68 6.81 -6.28 12.47
C GLU A 68 6.37 -6.11 11.03
N SER A 69 6.99 -5.18 10.29
CA SER A 69 6.62 -4.94 8.91
C SER A 69 7.09 -6.04 7.97
N GLY A 70 8.11 -6.79 8.37
CA GLY A 70 8.69 -7.84 7.54
C GLY A 70 9.46 -7.32 6.33
N LEU A 71 9.59 -6.00 6.20
CA LEU A 71 10.35 -5.39 5.12
C LEU A 71 11.84 -5.44 5.43
N ASP A 72 12.66 -5.67 4.42
CA ASP A 72 14.11 -5.74 4.57
C ASP A 72 14.81 -4.40 4.35
N ARG A 73 14.07 -3.38 3.93
CA ARG A 73 14.58 -2.02 3.68
C ARG A 73 13.47 -1.00 3.77
N PRO A 74 13.82 0.29 3.95
CA PRO A 74 12.82 1.36 3.92
C PRO A 74 12.08 1.38 2.59
N SER A 75 10.81 1.73 2.64
CA SER A 75 9.96 1.75 1.46
C SER A 75 9.09 3.00 1.46
N ILE A 76 8.53 3.30 0.30
CA ILE A 76 7.52 4.35 0.15
C ILE A 76 6.22 3.69 -0.29
N ALA A 77 5.14 4.01 0.41
CA ALA A 77 3.79 3.63 -0.01
C ALA A 77 3.32 4.64 -1.06
N LEU A 78 2.87 4.13 -2.19
CA LEU A 78 2.46 4.93 -3.35
C LEU A 78 0.94 5.02 -3.39
N ALA A 79 0.36 5.93 -2.61
CA ALA A 79 -1.10 6.03 -2.54
C ALA A 79 -1.74 6.41 -3.87
N GLU A 80 -1.00 7.08 -4.76
CA GLU A 80 -1.50 7.38 -6.11
C GLU A 80 -1.70 6.13 -6.96
N GLN A 81 -1.16 4.98 -6.52
CA GLN A 81 -1.33 3.70 -7.20
C GLN A 81 -2.24 2.74 -6.42
N VAL A 82 -3.10 3.29 -5.57
CA VAL A 82 -4.09 2.50 -4.86
C VAL A 82 -4.93 1.70 -5.85
N GLU A 83 -5.17 0.43 -5.55
CA GLU A 83 -5.83 -0.48 -6.49
C GLU A 83 -6.72 -1.47 -5.76
N ALA A 84 -7.89 -1.73 -6.33
CA ALA A 84 -8.76 -2.80 -5.88
C ALA A 84 -8.37 -4.08 -6.62
N LEU A 85 -8.19 -5.16 -5.88
CA LEU A 85 -7.77 -6.45 -6.42
C LEU A 85 -8.61 -7.56 -5.83
N ASP A 86 -8.73 -8.64 -6.59
CA ASP A 86 -9.29 -9.89 -6.07
C ASP A 86 -8.34 -10.46 -5.01
N LYS A 87 -8.89 -11.03 -3.94
CA LYS A 87 -8.10 -11.64 -2.87
C LYS A 87 -7.14 -12.71 -3.37
N LYS A 88 -7.44 -13.35 -4.49
CA LYS A 88 -6.54 -14.36 -5.07
C LYS A 88 -5.21 -13.78 -5.53
N CYS A 89 -5.11 -12.45 -5.66
CA CYS A 89 -3.85 -11.79 -5.99
C CYS A 89 -2.92 -11.65 -4.77
N LEU A 90 -3.41 -11.91 -3.57
CA LEU A 90 -2.59 -11.91 -2.36
C LEU A 90 -1.74 -13.17 -2.30
N GLY A 91 -0.44 -13.00 -2.12
CA GLY A 91 0.48 -14.10 -1.86
C GLY A 91 0.67 -14.27 -0.36
N GLU A 92 1.92 -14.34 0.07
CA GLU A 92 2.25 -14.50 1.49
C GLU A 92 2.10 -13.20 2.25
N LYS A 93 1.64 -13.30 3.49
CA LYS A 93 1.71 -12.17 4.42
C LYS A 93 3.16 -11.95 4.81
N ILE A 94 3.65 -10.75 4.55
CA ILE A 94 5.04 -10.37 4.86
C ILE A 94 5.14 -9.85 6.30
N GLY A 95 4.17 -9.05 6.73
CA GLY A 95 4.16 -8.44 8.03
C GLY A 95 2.96 -7.51 8.19
N GLU A 96 3.11 -6.51 9.04
CA GLU A 96 2.02 -5.56 9.30
C GLU A 96 2.58 -4.22 9.77
N ILE A 97 1.79 -3.17 9.57
CA ILE A 97 2.07 -1.85 10.13
C ILE A 97 1.27 -1.73 11.41
N SER A 98 1.95 -1.71 12.55
CA SER A 98 1.33 -1.55 13.86
C SER A 98 1.31 -0.10 14.34
N ASP A 99 2.08 0.77 13.70
CA ASP A 99 2.17 2.19 14.05
C ASP A 99 0.96 2.96 13.50
N GLU A 100 0.07 3.39 14.40
CA GLU A 100 -1.13 4.13 14.02
C GLU A 100 -0.81 5.44 13.30
N THR A 101 0.32 6.09 13.64
CA THR A 101 0.74 7.32 12.98
C THR A 101 1.01 7.09 11.51
N VAL A 102 1.66 5.98 11.17
CA VAL A 102 1.91 5.62 9.77
C VAL A 102 0.60 5.37 9.05
N MET A 103 -0.33 4.65 9.67
CA MET A 103 -1.64 4.37 9.05
C MET A 103 -2.47 5.64 8.88
N GLU A 104 -2.38 6.60 9.81
CA GLU A 104 -3.04 7.89 9.65
C GLU A 104 -2.47 8.68 8.47
N LYS A 105 -1.16 8.69 8.32
CA LYS A 105 -0.50 9.35 7.18
C LYS A 105 -0.93 8.71 5.87
N LEU A 106 -1.07 7.39 5.85
CA LEU A 106 -1.52 6.67 4.67
C LEU A 106 -2.98 7.01 4.34
N THR A 107 -3.83 7.12 5.36
CA THR A 107 -5.23 7.54 5.18
C THR A 107 -5.30 8.94 4.57
N ILE A 108 -4.50 9.88 5.08
CA ILE A 108 -4.46 11.24 4.54
C ILE A 108 -3.96 11.23 3.09
N ALA A 109 -2.93 10.46 2.79
CA ALA A 109 -2.41 10.34 1.42
C ALA A 109 -3.48 9.81 0.46
N LEU A 110 -4.29 8.85 0.89
CA LEU A 110 -5.41 8.34 0.11
C LEU A 110 -6.49 9.39 -0.09
N GLN A 111 -6.79 10.19 0.93
CA GLN A 111 -7.74 11.29 0.82
C GLN A 111 -7.26 12.36 -0.15
N ILE A 112 -5.94 12.64 -0.16
CA ILE A 112 -5.34 13.54 -1.13
C ILE A 112 -5.51 12.96 -2.54
N GLN A 113 -5.23 11.68 -2.70
CA GLN A 113 -5.33 11.03 -4.02
C GLN A 113 -6.73 11.11 -4.62
N ILE A 114 -7.76 10.99 -3.80
CA ILE A 114 -9.15 11.05 -4.30
C ILE A 114 -9.75 12.46 -4.22
N GLY A 115 -8.95 13.46 -3.86
CA GLY A 115 -9.40 14.85 -3.83
C GLY A 115 -10.22 15.23 -2.60
N ALA A 116 -10.30 14.37 -1.58
CA ALA A 116 -11.06 14.64 -0.36
C ALA A 116 -10.28 15.49 0.64
N TYR A 117 -8.98 15.66 0.42
CA TYR A 117 -8.08 16.44 1.28
C TYR A 117 -7.12 17.20 0.39
N SER A 118 -6.91 18.49 0.69
CA SER A 118 -6.03 19.32 -0.15
C SER A 118 -4.56 18.95 0.03
N GLU A 119 -3.85 18.78 -1.09
CA GLU A 119 -2.41 18.52 -1.10
C GLU A 119 -1.58 19.72 -0.62
N TYR A 120 -2.21 20.86 -0.42
CA TYR A 120 -1.54 22.09 0.03
C TYR A 120 -1.73 22.36 1.52
N ASN A 121 -2.43 21.50 2.23
CA ASN A 121 -2.66 21.67 3.67
C ASN A 121 -1.55 21.05 4.52
#